data_d73a6e93a1b593db5175ecb06289d2ce
#
_entry.id   d73a6e93a1b593db5175ecb06289d2ce
#
_cell.length_a   1.000
_cell.length_b   1.000
_cell.length_c   1.000
_cell.angle_alpha   90.00
_cell.angle_beta   90.00
_cell.angle_gamma   90.00
#
_symmetry.space_group_name_H-M   'P 1'
#
loop_
_entity.id
_entity.type
_entity.pdbx_description
1 polymer ?
#
loop_
_entity_poly.entity_id
_entity_poly.type
_entity_poly.pdbx_seq_one_letter_code
_entity_poly.pdbx_strand_id
1 'polypeptide(L)'
;MKQAVARTVERLGLEAVILHEKSNRGQTLIEKIERYFDVGFAVVLLSPDDTGYANAEGPKSARPRARQNVILELGYFAGKLGRENVVALHRGGIELPSDYDGVLYTPYDGDSGTWRRELVAEPRDSGYEVSADDL
;
A
#
# COMPACT_ATOMS: atom_id res chain seq x y z
N MET A 1 -6.28 3.73 9.65
CA MET A 1 -5.10 3.57 8.76
C MET A 1 -5.15 4.51 7.55
N LYS A 2 -6.10 4.36 6.63
CA LYS A 2 -6.18 5.15 5.38
C LYS A 2 -6.06 6.68 5.60
N GLN A 3 -6.85 7.25 6.49
CA GLN A 3 -6.83 8.69 6.75
C GLN A 3 -5.53 9.17 7.41
N ALA A 4 -4.92 8.35 8.25
CA ALA A 4 -3.63 8.69 8.86
C ALA A 4 -2.51 8.74 7.81
N VAL A 5 -2.52 7.80 6.88
CA VAL A 5 -1.56 7.76 5.77
C VAL A 5 -1.75 8.96 4.85
N ALA A 6 -2.99 9.26 4.44
CA ALA A 6 -3.29 10.40 3.58
C ALA A 6 -2.82 11.72 4.22
N ARG A 7 -3.14 11.95 5.50
CA ARG A 7 -2.68 13.14 6.23
C ARG A 7 -1.16 13.22 6.32
N THR A 8 -0.49 12.10 6.49
CA THR A 8 0.98 12.07 6.52
C THR A 8 1.57 12.45 5.17
N VAL A 9 1.05 11.89 4.08
CA VAL A 9 1.47 12.24 2.71
C VAL A 9 1.27 13.73 2.43
N GLU A 10 0.12 14.28 2.81
CA GLU A 10 -0.18 15.71 2.64
C GLU A 10 0.74 16.62 3.46
N ARG A 11 1.08 16.22 4.69
CA ARG A 11 2.07 16.95 5.52
C ARG A 11 3.46 17.02 4.88
N LEU A 12 3.81 16.01 4.10
CA LEU A 12 5.05 16.00 3.33
C LEU A 12 5.01 16.87 2.08
N GLY A 13 3.91 17.60 1.88
CA GLY A 13 3.73 18.45 0.70
C GLY A 13 3.39 17.69 -0.58
N LEU A 14 3.03 16.41 -0.46
CA LEU A 14 2.65 15.58 -1.59
C LEU A 14 1.12 15.51 -1.72
N GLU A 15 0.64 15.31 -2.93
CA GLU A 15 -0.78 15.08 -3.18
C GLU A 15 -1.15 13.62 -2.92
N ALA A 16 -2.11 13.39 -2.01
CA ALA A 16 -2.63 12.06 -1.72
C ALA A 16 -3.83 11.74 -2.64
N VAL A 17 -3.66 10.77 -3.53
CA VAL A 17 -4.74 10.23 -4.36
C VAL A 17 -5.24 8.92 -3.75
N ILE A 18 -6.49 8.90 -3.28
CA ILE A 18 -7.10 7.72 -2.64
C ILE A 18 -8.02 7.03 -3.65
N LEU A 19 -7.58 5.91 -4.21
CA LEU A 19 -8.32 5.20 -5.26
C LEU A 19 -9.73 4.78 -4.84
N HIS A 20 -9.90 4.32 -3.61
CA HIS A 20 -11.21 3.87 -3.11
C HIS A 20 -12.24 4.99 -2.96
N GLU A 21 -11.80 6.25 -2.91
CA GLU A 21 -12.67 7.42 -2.83
C GLU A 21 -12.99 8.02 -4.20
N LYS A 22 -12.31 7.55 -5.25
CA LYS A 22 -12.59 8.01 -6.61
C LYS A 22 -13.79 7.28 -7.19
N SER A 23 -14.62 8.03 -7.91
CA SER A 23 -15.76 7.44 -8.62
C SER A 23 -15.31 6.41 -9.65
N ASN A 24 -16.01 5.29 -9.70
CA ASN A 24 -15.74 4.26 -10.72
C ASN A 24 -16.15 4.70 -12.11
N ARG A 25 -17.17 5.55 -12.26
CA ARG A 25 -17.70 6.02 -13.55
C ARG A 25 -17.91 4.90 -14.56
N GLY A 26 -18.34 3.72 -14.09
CA GLY A 26 -18.50 2.52 -14.92
C GLY A 26 -17.19 1.84 -15.33
N GLN A 27 -16.07 2.27 -14.79
CA GLN A 27 -14.75 1.71 -15.08
C GLN A 27 -14.47 0.45 -14.27
N THR A 28 -13.67 -0.46 -14.84
CA THR A 28 -13.07 -1.58 -14.11
C THR A 28 -12.02 -1.05 -13.12
N LEU A 29 -11.61 -1.91 -12.18
CA LEU A 29 -10.52 -1.57 -11.24
C LEU A 29 -9.24 -1.16 -11.98
N ILE A 30 -8.86 -1.92 -13.02
CA ILE A 30 -7.65 -1.63 -13.80
C ILE A 30 -7.77 -0.30 -14.54
N GLU A 31 -8.88 -0.01 -15.19
CA GLU A 31 -9.11 1.28 -15.84
C GLU A 31 -9.04 2.44 -14.85
N LYS A 32 -9.60 2.26 -13.65
CA LYS A 32 -9.54 3.25 -12.59
C LYS A 32 -8.10 3.49 -12.13
N ILE A 33 -7.32 2.44 -11.93
CA ILE A 33 -5.90 2.54 -11.58
C ILE A 33 -5.15 3.26 -12.70
N GLU A 34 -5.33 2.89 -13.95
CA GLU A 34 -4.68 3.51 -15.10
C GLU A 34 -5.00 5.00 -15.23
N ARG A 35 -6.22 5.40 -14.90
CA ARG A 35 -6.63 6.81 -14.91
C ARG A 35 -5.84 7.67 -13.91
N TYR A 36 -5.44 7.09 -12.78
CA TYR A 36 -4.73 7.78 -11.70
C TYR A 36 -3.28 7.30 -11.54
N PHE A 37 -2.71 6.66 -12.56
CA PHE A 37 -1.37 6.10 -12.48
C PHE A 37 -0.23 7.13 -12.65
N ASP A 38 -0.53 8.36 -13.04
CA ASP A 38 0.46 9.44 -13.16
C ASP A 38 0.91 9.90 -11.76
N VAL A 39 1.45 8.95 -11.03
CA VAL A 39 2.04 9.10 -9.71
C VAL A 39 3.43 8.47 -9.74
N GLY A 40 4.36 9.00 -8.94
CA GLY A 40 5.72 8.46 -8.86
C GLY A 40 5.92 7.46 -7.74
N PHE A 41 4.95 7.35 -6.83
CA PHE A 41 5.07 6.56 -5.61
C PHE A 41 3.69 6.06 -5.17
N ALA A 42 3.63 4.85 -4.64
CA ALA A 42 2.38 4.27 -4.15
C ALA A 42 2.51 3.74 -2.73
N VAL A 43 1.47 3.95 -1.93
CA VAL A 43 1.30 3.32 -0.62
C VAL A 43 0.10 2.40 -0.69
N VAL A 44 0.31 1.12 -0.52
CA VAL A 44 -0.73 0.10 -0.54
C VAL A 44 -1.03 -0.35 0.88
N LEU A 45 -2.31 -0.34 1.27
CA LEU A 45 -2.74 -0.66 2.62
C LEU A 45 -3.29 -2.09 2.67
N LEU A 46 -2.59 -2.95 3.40
CA LEU A 46 -2.94 -4.36 3.56
C LEU A 46 -3.63 -4.58 4.91
N SER A 47 -4.94 -4.68 4.88
CA SER A 47 -5.79 -4.93 6.05
C SER A 47 -6.29 -6.38 6.07
N PRO A 48 -6.56 -6.96 7.26
CA PRO A 48 -7.02 -8.34 7.41
C PRO A 48 -8.51 -8.46 7.06
N ASP A 49 -8.88 -8.13 5.83
CA ASP A 49 -10.29 -8.12 5.39
C ASP A 49 -10.81 -9.50 4.99
N ASP A 50 -9.93 -10.37 4.54
CA ASP A 50 -10.24 -11.73 4.11
C ASP A 50 -9.46 -12.77 4.94
N THR A 51 -9.90 -14.01 4.88
CA THR A 51 -9.21 -15.16 5.46
C THR A 51 -9.02 -16.21 4.37
N GLY A 52 -7.85 -16.81 4.31
CA GLY A 52 -7.56 -17.82 3.31
C GLY A 52 -6.51 -18.83 3.72
N TYR A 53 -6.46 -19.92 2.97
CA TYR A 53 -5.50 -21.01 3.15
C TYR A 53 -5.30 -21.76 1.83
N ALA A 54 -4.15 -22.41 1.67
CA ALA A 54 -3.91 -23.29 0.56
C ALA A 54 -4.77 -24.58 0.72
N ASN A 55 -5.41 -25.03 -0.35
CA ASN A 55 -6.25 -26.24 -0.31
C ASN A 55 -5.52 -27.46 0.24
N ALA A 56 -4.23 -27.60 -0.09
CA ALA A 56 -3.40 -28.71 0.38
C ALA A 56 -3.18 -28.72 1.90
N GLU A 57 -3.22 -27.53 2.54
CA GLU A 57 -2.99 -27.37 3.98
C GLU A 57 -4.29 -27.43 4.79
N GLY A 58 -5.43 -27.16 4.16
CA GLY A 58 -6.76 -27.22 4.76
C GLY A 58 -7.10 -26.03 5.67
N PRO A 59 -8.37 -25.99 6.18
CA PRO A 59 -8.91 -24.85 6.93
C PRO A 59 -8.16 -24.53 8.23
N LYS A 60 -7.45 -25.48 8.81
CA LYS A 60 -6.67 -25.27 10.05
C LYS A 60 -5.51 -24.30 9.84
N SER A 61 -5.07 -24.12 8.60
CA SER A 61 -3.99 -23.20 8.22
C SER A 61 -4.52 -21.83 7.80
N ALA A 62 -5.81 -21.55 7.99
CA ALA A 62 -6.43 -20.28 7.62
C ALA A 62 -5.76 -19.10 8.33
N ARG A 63 -5.42 -18.08 7.55
CA ARG A 63 -4.77 -16.86 8.02
C ARG A 63 -5.47 -15.62 7.48
N PRO A 64 -5.48 -14.51 8.24
CA PRO A 64 -5.94 -13.24 7.73
C PRO A 64 -5.07 -12.80 6.55
N ARG A 65 -5.69 -12.17 5.56
CA ARG A 65 -5.00 -11.61 4.40
C ARG A 65 -5.75 -10.42 3.83
N ALA A 66 -5.08 -9.64 3.01
CA ALA A 66 -5.71 -8.54 2.29
C ALA A 66 -6.68 -9.08 1.22
N ARG A 67 -7.65 -8.25 0.83
CA ARG A 67 -8.57 -8.57 -0.26
C ARG A 67 -7.80 -8.77 -1.57
N GLN A 68 -8.35 -9.62 -2.43
CA GLN A 68 -7.73 -9.94 -3.72
C GLN A 68 -7.47 -8.69 -4.58
N ASN A 69 -8.40 -7.74 -4.61
CA ASN A 69 -8.21 -6.50 -5.37
C ASN A 69 -7.04 -5.66 -4.87
N VAL A 70 -6.78 -5.65 -3.57
CA VAL A 70 -5.63 -4.94 -2.99
C VAL A 70 -4.33 -5.61 -3.42
N ILE A 71 -4.28 -6.92 -3.49
CA ILE A 71 -3.12 -7.66 -3.99
C ILE A 71 -2.90 -7.39 -5.50
N LEU A 72 -3.97 -7.29 -6.28
CA LEU A 72 -3.89 -6.89 -7.68
C LEU A 72 -3.30 -5.48 -7.83
N GLU A 73 -3.77 -4.52 -7.03
CA GLU A 73 -3.23 -3.15 -6.99
C GLU A 73 -1.74 -3.14 -6.63
N LEU A 74 -1.36 -3.90 -5.62
CA LEU A 74 0.04 -4.02 -5.20
C LEU A 74 0.93 -4.50 -6.36
N GLY A 75 0.51 -5.58 -7.04
CA GLY A 75 1.24 -6.11 -8.18
C GLY A 75 1.31 -5.14 -9.35
N TYR A 76 0.21 -4.44 -9.63
CA TYR A 76 0.15 -3.44 -10.69
C TYR A 76 1.12 -2.28 -10.44
N PHE A 77 1.10 -1.69 -9.25
CA PHE A 77 1.99 -0.58 -8.92
C PHE A 77 3.45 -1.01 -8.84
N ALA A 78 3.74 -2.19 -8.31
CA ALA A 78 5.10 -2.73 -8.30
C ALA A 78 5.66 -2.90 -9.72
N GLY A 79 4.85 -3.36 -10.65
CA GLY A 79 5.23 -3.49 -12.05
C GLY A 79 5.30 -2.17 -12.81
N LYS A 80 4.45 -1.21 -12.48
CA LYS A 80 4.36 0.07 -13.18
C LYS A 80 5.38 1.09 -12.70
N LEU A 81 5.55 1.22 -11.39
CA LEU A 81 6.40 2.23 -10.77
C LEU A 81 7.79 1.72 -10.42
N GLY A 82 7.98 0.40 -10.39
CA GLY A 82 9.14 -0.24 -9.80
C GLY A 82 8.88 -0.58 -8.32
N ARG A 83 9.43 -1.69 -7.87
CA ARG A 83 9.22 -2.19 -6.49
C ARG A 83 9.73 -1.21 -5.43
N GLU A 84 10.79 -0.50 -5.72
CA GLU A 84 11.41 0.52 -4.88
C GLU A 84 10.52 1.75 -4.66
N ASN A 85 9.51 1.95 -5.49
CA ASN A 85 8.57 3.07 -5.39
C ASN A 85 7.22 2.68 -4.78
N VAL A 86 7.15 1.51 -4.15
CA VAL A 86 5.93 1.01 -3.51
C VAL A 86 6.20 0.62 -2.07
N VAL A 87 5.45 1.21 -1.15
CA VAL A 87 5.40 0.80 0.26
C VAL A 87 4.10 0.06 0.53
N ALA A 88 4.17 -1.12 1.12
CA ALA A 88 3.02 -1.87 1.58
C ALA A 88 2.92 -1.78 3.11
N LEU A 89 1.99 -0.99 3.61
CA LEU A 89 1.67 -0.91 5.03
C LEU A 89 0.69 -2.01 5.39
N HIS A 90 1.03 -2.83 6.38
CA HIS A 90 0.18 -3.95 6.77
C HIS A 90 -0.12 -3.97 8.26
N ARG A 91 -1.30 -4.45 8.63
CA ARG A 91 -1.60 -4.78 10.02
C ARG A 91 -1.00 -6.12 10.38
N GLY A 92 -0.59 -6.27 11.64
CA GLY A 92 0.09 -7.47 12.14
C GLY A 92 -0.72 -8.75 11.93
N GLY A 93 -0.02 -9.87 11.73
CA GLY A 93 -0.62 -11.20 11.62
C GLY A 93 -1.18 -11.58 10.26
N ILE A 94 -1.18 -10.67 9.29
CA ILE A 94 -1.66 -10.99 7.95
C ILE A 94 -0.62 -11.76 7.12
N GLU A 95 -1.11 -12.62 6.24
CA GLU A 95 -0.28 -13.28 5.24
C GLU A 95 0.13 -12.28 4.15
N LEU A 96 1.42 -12.22 3.84
CA LEU A 96 1.98 -11.34 2.81
C LEU A 96 2.44 -12.17 1.61
N PRO A 97 2.28 -11.64 0.38
CA PRO A 97 2.90 -12.25 -0.80
C PRO A 97 4.41 -12.38 -0.61
N SER A 98 4.97 -13.56 -0.79
CA SER A 98 6.38 -13.83 -0.55
C SER A 98 7.30 -13.47 -1.74
N ASP A 99 6.73 -13.37 -2.94
CA ASP A 99 7.51 -13.19 -4.18
C ASP A 99 7.70 -11.72 -4.60
N TYR A 100 7.30 -10.78 -3.75
CA TYR A 100 7.50 -9.35 -3.99
C TYR A 100 8.79 -8.83 -3.36
N ASP A 101 9.92 -9.41 -3.71
CA ASP A 101 11.23 -8.91 -3.29
C ASP A 101 11.45 -7.46 -3.76
N GLY A 102 11.92 -6.61 -2.87
CA GLY A 102 12.15 -5.19 -3.13
C GLY A 102 10.97 -4.27 -2.81
N VAL A 103 9.77 -4.81 -2.56
CA VAL A 103 8.69 -4.04 -1.96
C VAL A 103 8.94 -3.94 -0.46
N LEU A 104 8.87 -2.74 0.08
CA LEU A 104 8.99 -2.52 1.52
C LEU A 104 7.68 -2.86 2.22
N TYR A 105 7.67 -3.96 2.97
CA TYR A 105 6.55 -4.31 3.85
C TYR A 105 6.78 -3.70 5.22
N THR A 106 5.95 -2.72 5.57
CA THR A 106 6.08 -1.97 6.83
C THR A 106 4.88 -2.25 7.72
N PRO A 107 5.09 -2.71 8.96
CA PRO A 107 4.00 -2.84 9.93
C PRO A 107 3.38 -1.48 10.26
N TYR A 108 2.04 -1.43 10.25
CA TYR A 108 1.29 -0.28 10.72
C TYR A 108 1.02 -0.43 12.22
N ASP A 109 1.71 0.36 13.01
CA ASP A 109 1.70 0.31 14.48
C ASP A 109 0.87 1.43 15.12
N GLY A 110 -0.13 1.90 14.43
CA GLY A 110 -1.06 2.92 14.89
C GLY A 110 -0.92 4.27 14.16
N ASP A 111 -1.85 5.17 14.41
CA ASP A 111 -1.93 6.44 13.66
C ASP A 111 -0.74 7.38 13.86
N SER A 112 0.00 7.19 14.95
CA SER A 112 1.22 7.97 15.28
C SER A 112 2.48 7.11 15.30
N GLY A 113 2.43 5.96 14.67
CA GLY A 113 3.47 4.95 14.73
C GLY A 113 4.74 5.26 13.94
N THR A 114 5.71 4.35 14.04
CA THR A 114 7.05 4.50 13.44
C THR A 114 7.04 4.38 11.92
N TRP A 115 6.02 3.76 11.34
CA TRP A 115 5.85 3.63 9.88
C TRP A 115 5.97 4.95 9.12
N ARG A 116 5.68 6.08 9.79
CA ARG A 116 5.79 7.41 9.18
C ARG A 116 7.20 7.75 8.75
N ARG A 117 8.20 7.35 9.54
CA ARG A 117 9.60 7.61 9.19
C ARG A 117 10.03 6.81 7.97
N GLU A 118 9.60 5.58 7.87
CA GLU A 118 9.85 4.74 6.71
C GLU A 118 9.13 5.28 5.47
N LEU A 119 7.92 5.78 5.64
CA LEU A 119 7.17 6.43 4.57
C LEU A 119 7.88 7.69 4.04
N VAL A 120 8.65 8.39 4.86
CA VAL A 120 9.45 9.55 4.41
C VAL A 120 10.70 9.11 3.65
N ALA A 121 11.36 8.06 4.10
CA ALA A 121 12.58 7.56 3.48
C ALA A 121 12.35 7.14 2.01
N GLU A 122 11.29 6.40 1.76
CA GLU A 122 10.97 5.89 0.42
C GLU A 122 10.71 6.98 -0.65
N PRO A 123 9.84 7.98 -0.41
CA PRO A 123 9.69 9.09 -1.36
C PRO A 123 10.98 9.85 -1.60
N ARG A 124 11.80 10.04 -0.57
CA ARG A 124 13.10 10.71 -0.69
C ARG A 124 14.04 9.93 -1.61
N ASP A 125 14.12 8.62 -1.43
CA ASP A 125 14.94 7.75 -2.28
C ASP A 125 14.41 7.70 -3.71
N SER A 126 13.12 7.94 -3.90
CA SER A 126 12.46 8.06 -5.21
C SER A 126 12.58 9.46 -5.83
N GLY A 127 13.33 10.38 -5.22
CA GLY A 127 13.60 11.72 -5.75
C GLY A 127 12.64 12.83 -5.32
N TYR A 128 11.75 12.57 -4.37
CA TYR A 128 10.88 13.61 -3.80
C TYR A 128 11.61 14.41 -2.72
N GLU A 129 11.39 15.72 -2.70
CA GLU A 129 11.91 16.61 -1.64
C GLU A 129 10.98 16.56 -0.42
N VAL A 130 11.25 15.63 0.49
CA VAL A 130 10.49 15.44 1.72
C VAL A 130 11.41 15.36 2.94
N SER A 131 10.92 15.80 4.10
CA SER A 131 11.68 15.77 5.35
C SER A 131 10.86 15.11 6.48
N ALA A 132 11.56 14.38 7.35
CA ALA A 132 10.96 13.84 8.56
C ALA A 132 10.51 14.94 9.53
N ASP A 133 11.03 16.15 9.40
CA ASP A 133 10.63 17.31 10.21
C ASP A 133 9.22 17.80 9.86
N ASP A 134 8.69 17.40 8.72
CA ASP A 134 7.34 17.76 8.25
C ASP A 134 6.26 16.84 8.81
N LEU A 135 6.63 15.80 9.55
CA LEU A 135 5.70 14.80 10.09
C LEU A 135 4.85 15.32 11.27
#